data_a6186999739a8a669eeb3469d5f89d00
#
_entry.id   a6186999739a8a669eeb3469d5f89d00
#
_cell.length_a   1.000
_cell.length_b   1.000
_cell.length_c   1.000
_cell.angle_alpha   90.00
_cell.angle_beta   90.00
_cell.angle_gamma   90.00
#
_symmetry.space_group_name_H-M   'P 1'
#
loop_
_entity.id
_entity.type
_entity.pdbx_description
1 polymer ?
#
loop_
_entity_poly.entity_id
_entity_poly.type
_entity_poly.pdbx_seq_one_letter_code
_entity_poly.pdbx_strand_id
1 'polypeptide(L)'
;MGKALVIFSTRTGETKGIAELIAEGIRMEGSTAKTAAISEIKNEADFGGYDAYVFGSATYHGEMMQSMKTMLFLAEKAELQGKVGGSFGAFGWSGEAPDRIYETMKNIFRMEMVSGPLRLKSRRLDGGIQMAQTYGKEIGKRIKDR
;
A
#
# COMPACT_ATOMS: atom_id res chain seq x y z
N MET A 1 -7.87 10.72 -15.36
CA MET A 1 -6.64 10.58 -14.55
C MET A 1 -6.98 9.97 -13.20
N GLY A 2 -6.25 8.93 -12.82
CA GLY A 2 -6.53 8.24 -11.55
C GLY A 2 -5.85 8.89 -10.35
N LYS A 3 -6.36 8.58 -9.16
CA LYS A 3 -5.80 9.06 -7.89
C LYS A 3 -5.57 7.89 -6.96
N ALA A 4 -4.38 7.82 -6.37
CA ALA A 4 -4.03 6.75 -5.44
C ALA A 4 -3.64 7.29 -4.08
N LEU A 5 -3.97 6.53 -3.04
CA LEU A 5 -3.57 6.83 -1.67
C LEU A 5 -2.67 5.70 -1.17
N VAL A 6 -1.44 6.03 -0.79
CA VAL A 6 -0.46 5.06 -0.29
C VAL A 6 -0.28 5.31 1.20
N ILE A 7 -0.72 4.37 2.02
CA ILE A 7 -0.67 4.50 3.49
C ILE A 7 0.36 3.52 4.04
N PHE A 8 1.19 4.00 4.95
CA PHE A 8 2.24 3.17 5.52
C PHE A 8 2.33 3.30 7.03
N SER A 9 2.76 2.21 7.66
CA SER A 9 3.12 2.16 9.07
C SER A 9 4.55 1.65 9.15
N THR A 10 5.43 2.34 9.85
CA THR A 10 6.85 1.99 9.87
C THR A 10 7.46 2.20 11.24
N ARG A 11 8.51 1.44 11.54
CA ARG A 11 9.29 1.61 12.75
C ARG A 11 10.63 2.29 12.47
N THR A 12 11.19 2.05 11.28
CA THR A 12 12.54 2.48 10.95
C THR A 12 12.63 3.41 9.74
N GLY A 13 11.50 3.69 9.09
CA GLY A 13 11.48 4.50 7.89
C GLY A 13 11.60 3.71 6.59
N GLU A 14 11.89 2.42 6.65
CA GLU A 14 12.01 1.61 5.43
C GLU A 14 10.68 1.52 4.66
N THR A 15 9.60 1.29 5.37
CA THR A 15 8.28 1.18 4.73
C THR A 15 7.89 2.53 4.10
N LYS A 16 8.23 3.63 4.75
CA LYS A 16 7.99 4.96 4.19
C LYS A 16 8.72 5.13 2.86
N GLY A 17 10.00 4.71 2.82
CA GLY A 17 10.79 4.81 1.60
C GLY A 17 10.21 4.00 0.46
N ILE A 18 9.73 2.80 0.76
CA ILE A 18 9.07 1.95 -0.24
C ILE A 18 7.77 2.61 -0.72
N ALA A 19 6.99 3.17 0.20
CA ALA A 19 5.75 3.87 -0.15
C ALA A 19 6.00 5.01 -1.13
N GLU A 20 7.07 5.77 -0.91
CA GLU A 20 7.39 6.90 -1.78
C GLU A 20 7.81 6.44 -3.17
N LEU A 21 8.53 5.31 -3.27
CA LEU A 21 8.92 4.75 -4.56
C LEU A 21 7.70 4.22 -5.33
N ILE A 22 6.76 3.62 -4.63
CA ILE A 22 5.51 3.16 -5.24
C ILE A 22 4.73 4.37 -5.78
N ALA A 23 4.60 5.42 -4.97
CA ALA A 23 3.91 6.64 -5.38
C ALA A 23 4.58 7.27 -6.61
N GLU A 24 5.90 7.26 -6.65
CA GLU A 24 6.66 7.75 -7.80
C GLU A 24 6.32 6.96 -9.06
N GLY A 25 6.25 5.63 -8.94
CA GLY A 25 5.86 4.77 -10.08
C GLY A 25 4.44 5.08 -10.57
N ILE A 26 3.52 5.31 -9.65
CA ILE A 26 2.15 5.68 -10.01
C ILE A 26 2.15 6.99 -10.81
N ARG A 27 2.92 7.97 -10.36
CA ARG A 27 3.01 9.26 -11.03
C ARG A 27 3.64 9.16 -12.42
N MET A 28 4.58 8.24 -12.59
CA MET A 28 5.21 8.01 -13.89
C MET A 28 4.22 7.57 -14.97
N GLU A 29 3.09 7.00 -14.57
CA GLU A 29 2.06 6.55 -15.48
C GLU A 29 0.95 7.60 -15.68
N GLY A 30 1.15 8.80 -15.17
CA GLY A 30 0.22 9.91 -15.39
C GLY A 30 -0.89 10.05 -14.36
N SER A 31 -0.92 9.18 -13.34
CA SER A 31 -1.90 9.29 -12.25
C SER A 31 -1.29 10.09 -11.10
N THR A 32 -2.15 10.54 -10.18
CA THR A 32 -1.66 11.24 -8.98
C THR A 32 -1.56 10.24 -7.84
N ALA A 33 -0.68 10.51 -6.90
CA ALA A 33 -0.51 9.66 -5.73
C ALA A 33 -0.16 10.52 -4.52
N LYS A 34 -0.82 10.21 -3.41
CA LYS A 34 -0.53 10.83 -2.12
C LYS A 34 -0.01 9.76 -1.18
N THR A 35 1.07 10.04 -0.47
CA THR A 35 1.58 9.16 0.58
C THR A 35 1.12 9.73 1.92
N ALA A 36 0.76 8.85 2.83
CA ALA A 36 0.31 9.24 4.16
C ALA A 36 0.78 8.24 5.20
N ALA A 37 1.29 8.75 6.30
CA ALA A 37 1.56 7.89 7.45
C ALA A 37 0.22 7.55 8.11
N ILE A 38 0.16 6.40 8.77
CA ILE A 38 -1.05 5.98 9.45
C ILE A 38 -1.58 7.03 10.41
N SER A 39 -0.68 7.77 11.07
CA SER A 39 -1.08 8.82 12.02
C SER A 39 -1.88 9.95 11.38
N GLU A 40 -1.82 10.08 10.06
CA GLU A 40 -2.58 11.10 9.33
C GLU A 40 -4.00 10.66 9.01
N ILE A 41 -4.32 9.39 9.20
CA ILE A 41 -5.64 8.85 8.91
C ILE A 41 -6.45 8.86 10.22
N LYS A 42 -7.48 9.68 10.27
CA LYS A 42 -8.26 9.91 11.49
C LYS A 42 -9.64 9.27 11.45
N ASN A 43 -10.24 9.20 10.27
CA ASN A 43 -11.58 8.62 10.13
C ASN A 43 -11.77 8.10 8.71
N GLU A 44 -12.92 7.46 8.48
CA GLU A 44 -13.21 6.84 7.19
C GLU A 44 -13.31 7.83 6.03
N ALA A 45 -13.61 9.10 6.33
CA ALA A 45 -13.69 10.12 5.28
C ALA A 45 -12.31 10.39 4.65
N ASP A 46 -11.24 10.10 5.36
CA ASP A 46 -9.88 10.30 4.84
C ASP A 46 -9.56 9.37 3.68
N PHE A 47 -10.36 8.32 3.49
CA PHE A 47 -10.21 7.40 2.36
C PHE A 47 -10.98 7.85 1.12
N GLY A 48 -11.78 8.88 1.21
CA GLY A 48 -12.65 9.27 0.10
C GLY A 48 -11.90 9.91 -1.06
N GLY A 49 -12.38 9.66 -2.27
CA GLY A 49 -11.89 10.35 -3.46
C GLY A 49 -10.73 9.71 -4.20
N TYR A 50 -10.39 8.48 -3.87
CA TYR A 50 -9.30 7.75 -4.53
C TYR A 50 -9.80 6.59 -5.35
N ASP A 51 -9.03 6.20 -6.37
CA ASP A 51 -9.32 5.06 -7.23
C ASP A 51 -8.51 3.83 -6.81
N ALA A 52 -7.40 4.04 -6.14
CA ALA A 52 -6.55 2.97 -5.66
C ALA A 52 -6.09 3.25 -4.23
N TYR A 53 -5.90 2.17 -3.48
CA TYR A 53 -5.41 2.21 -2.11
C TYR A 53 -4.28 1.20 -1.97
N VAL A 54 -3.15 1.66 -1.47
CA VAL A 54 -1.97 0.81 -1.30
C VAL A 54 -1.57 0.90 0.16
N PHE A 55 -1.58 -0.23 0.86
CA PHE A 55 -1.30 -0.27 2.30
C PHE A 55 -0.03 -1.04 2.58
N GLY A 56 0.83 -0.50 3.43
CA GLY A 56 2.09 -1.13 3.74
C GLY A 56 2.48 -1.04 5.20
N SER A 57 3.15 -2.08 5.68
CA SER A 57 3.58 -2.18 7.07
C SER A 57 4.86 -2.98 7.18
N ALA A 58 5.67 -2.69 8.20
CA ALA A 58 6.76 -3.58 8.58
C ALA A 58 6.14 -4.83 9.23
N THR A 59 6.85 -5.95 9.11
CA THR A 59 6.48 -7.18 9.81
C THR A 59 7.11 -7.15 11.19
N TYR A 60 6.33 -7.45 12.21
CA TYR A 60 6.77 -7.48 13.58
C TYR A 60 6.23 -8.75 14.23
N HIS A 61 7.13 -9.63 14.67
CA HIS A 61 6.77 -10.94 15.24
C HIS A 61 5.81 -11.73 14.33
N GLY A 62 6.11 -11.74 13.02
CA GLY A 62 5.30 -12.46 12.05
C GLY A 62 3.97 -11.80 11.72
N GLU A 63 3.74 -10.57 12.17
CA GLU A 63 2.50 -9.85 11.98
C GLU A 63 2.73 -8.43 11.50
N MET A 64 1.71 -7.82 10.94
CA MET A 64 1.74 -6.39 10.66
C MET A 64 1.71 -5.62 11.97
N MET A 65 2.13 -4.35 11.94
CA MET A 65 2.10 -3.50 13.12
C MET A 65 0.66 -3.27 13.59
N GLN A 66 0.48 -3.12 14.92
CA GLN A 66 -0.85 -2.92 15.49
C GLN A 66 -1.55 -1.69 14.92
N SER A 67 -0.79 -0.63 14.66
CA SER A 67 -1.37 0.58 14.06
C SER A 67 -1.99 0.29 12.70
N MET A 68 -1.37 -0.60 11.92
CA MET A 68 -1.91 -1.00 10.62
C MET A 68 -3.20 -1.80 10.81
N LYS A 69 -3.25 -2.70 11.78
CA LYS A 69 -4.47 -3.47 12.05
C LYS A 69 -5.63 -2.54 12.39
N THR A 70 -5.37 -1.55 13.23
CA THR A 70 -6.38 -0.57 13.61
C THR A 70 -6.87 0.22 12.39
N MET A 71 -5.93 0.63 11.53
CA MET A 71 -6.28 1.37 10.31
C MET A 71 -7.13 0.52 9.36
N LEU A 72 -6.84 -0.79 9.27
CA LEU A 72 -7.62 -1.66 8.40
C LEU A 72 -9.07 -1.79 8.86
N PHE A 73 -9.34 -1.77 10.17
CA PHE A 73 -10.71 -1.72 10.66
C PHE A 73 -11.41 -0.44 10.20
N LEU A 74 -10.69 0.66 10.21
CA LEU A 74 -11.25 1.93 9.75
C LEU A 74 -11.51 1.90 8.24
N ALA A 75 -10.58 1.30 7.49
CA ALA A 75 -10.71 1.19 6.04
C ALA A 75 -11.93 0.35 5.64
N GLU A 76 -12.26 -0.64 6.43
CA GLU A 76 -13.43 -1.48 6.15
C GLU A 76 -14.71 -0.64 6.08
N LYS A 77 -14.81 0.39 6.93
CA LYS A 77 -15.97 1.26 6.97
C LYS A 77 -16.04 2.21 5.77
N ALA A 78 -14.94 2.38 5.07
CA ALA A 78 -14.87 3.29 3.93
C ALA A 78 -15.42 2.68 2.63
N GLU A 79 -15.82 1.42 2.65
CA GLU A 79 -16.44 0.74 1.49
C GLU A 79 -15.55 0.79 0.25
N LEU A 80 -14.42 0.09 0.31
CA LEU A 80 -13.44 0.11 -0.77
C LEU A 80 -13.68 -0.96 -1.85
N GLN A 81 -14.83 -1.63 -1.81
CA GLN A 81 -15.15 -2.68 -2.78
C GLN A 81 -15.01 -2.18 -4.22
N GLY A 82 -14.33 -2.98 -5.03
CA GLY A 82 -14.12 -2.66 -6.44
C GLY A 82 -13.00 -1.66 -6.72
N LYS A 83 -12.46 -1.02 -5.69
CA LYS A 83 -11.31 -0.13 -5.88
C LYS A 83 -10.05 -0.95 -6.12
N VAL A 84 -9.09 -0.36 -6.80
CA VAL A 84 -7.80 -1.02 -7.05
C VAL A 84 -6.99 -1.02 -5.78
N GLY A 85 -6.31 -2.12 -5.49
CA GLY A 85 -5.54 -2.25 -4.26
C GLY A 85 -4.17 -2.85 -4.46
N GLY A 86 -3.28 -2.55 -3.53
CA GLY A 86 -1.96 -3.15 -3.44
C GLY A 86 -1.51 -3.21 -2.00
N SER A 87 -0.58 -4.09 -1.70
CA SER A 87 0.01 -4.21 -0.38
C SER A 87 1.51 -4.33 -0.49
N PHE A 88 2.22 -3.84 0.52
CA PHE A 88 3.68 -3.88 0.52
C PHE A 88 4.22 -3.88 1.93
N GLY A 89 5.51 -4.18 2.05
CA GLY A 89 6.15 -4.08 3.34
C GLY A 89 7.62 -4.42 3.29
N ALA A 90 8.34 -3.94 4.31
CA ALA A 90 9.73 -4.32 4.54
C ALA A 90 9.75 -5.45 5.58
N PHE A 91 10.71 -6.36 5.44
CA PHE A 91 10.83 -7.48 6.37
C PHE A 91 12.29 -7.73 6.71
N GLY A 92 12.53 -8.25 7.94
CA GLY A 92 13.85 -8.71 8.34
C GLY A 92 13.96 -10.21 8.19
N TRP A 93 13.19 -10.94 9.00
CA TRP A 93 13.17 -12.39 9.01
C TRP A 93 12.09 -12.98 8.12
N SER A 94 10.91 -12.37 8.14
CA SER A 94 9.75 -12.89 7.45
C SER A 94 8.94 -11.74 6.87
N GLY A 95 8.11 -12.02 5.88
CA GLY A 95 7.38 -11.00 5.15
C GLY A 95 5.87 -11.17 5.25
N GLU A 96 5.34 -11.58 6.38
CA GLU A 96 3.92 -11.87 6.52
C GLU A 96 3.02 -10.64 6.48
N ALA A 97 3.50 -9.46 6.90
CA ALA A 97 2.65 -8.28 6.95
C ALA A 97 2.02 -7.96 5.58
N PRO A 98 2.80 -7.89 4.48
CA PRO A 98 2.18 -7.61 3.18
C PRO A 98 1.16 -8.67 2.76
N ASP A 99 1.43 -9.94 3.08
CA ASP A 99 0.53 -11.03 2.74
C ASP A 99 -0.80 -10.92 3.50
N ARG A 100 -0.73 -10.59 4.78
CA ARG A 100 -1.93 -10.45 5.61
C ARG A 100 -2.76 -9.24 5.17
N ILE A 101 -2.10 -8.14 4.84
CA ILE A 101 -2.77 -6.96 4.29
C ILE A 101 -3.45 -7.33 2.97
N TYR A 102 -2.72 -8.02 2.11
CA TYR A 102 -3.23 -8.45 0.80
C TYR A 102 -4.51 -9.28 0.97
N GLU A 103 -4.49 -10.29 1.85
CA GLU A 103 -5.64 -11.15 2.07
C GLU A 103 -6.85 -10.36 2.59
N THR A 104 -6.61 -9.41 3.48
CA THR A 104 -7.67 -8.56 4.02
C THR A 104 -8.31 -7.72 2.91
N MET A 105 -7.49 -7.07 2.09
CA MET A 105 -7.97 -6.23 1.02
C MET A 105 -8.74 -7.02 -0.04
N LYS A 106 -8.23 -8.19 -0.38
CA LYS A 106 -8.82 -9.04 -1.41
C LYS A 106 -10.12 -9.70 -0.94
N ASN A 107 -10.07 -10.33 0.23
CA ASN A 107 -11.16 -11.20 0.67
C ASN A 107 -12.21 -10.50 1.54
N ILE A 108 -11.81 -9.49 2.29
CA ILE A 108 -12.73 -8.76 3.17
C ILE A 108 -13.23 -7.49 2.51
N PHE A 109 -12.32 -6.68 1.99
CA PHE A 109 -12.69 -5.42 1.34
C PHE A 109 -13.15 -5.61 -0.10
N ARG A 110 -12.87 -6.77 -0.68
CA ARG A 110 -13.25 -7.13 -2.06
C ARG A 110 -12.71 -6.13 -3.08
N MET A 111 -11.45 -5.77 -2.92
CA MET A 111 -10.77 -4.87 -3.83
C MET A 111 -10.19 -5.63 -5.01
N GLU A 112 -9.94 -4.91 -6.10
CA GLU A 112 -9.26 -5.47 -7.26
C GLU A 112 -7.75 -5.34 -7.03
N MET A 113 -7.11 -6.41 -6.59
CA MET A 113 -5.68 -6.38 -6.26
C MET A 113 -4.82 -6.42 -7.51
N VAL A 114 -3.82 -5.55 -7.55
CA VAL A 114 -2.84 -5.52 -8.65
C VAL A 114 -1.66 -6.36 -8.23
N SER A 115 -1.38 -7.44 -8.97
CA SER A 115 -0.26 -8.32 -8.68
C SER A 115 -0.38 -8.90 -7.25
N GLY A 116 0.67 -9.52 -6.76
CA GLY A 116 0.72 -10.03 -5.38
C GLY A 116 1.23 -8.97 -4.43
N PRO A 117 1.39 -9.32 -3.16
CA PRO A 117 1.99 -8.39 -2.21
C PRO A 117 3.46 -8.12 -2.54
N LEU A 118 3.89 -6.88 -2.38
CA LEU A 118 5.29 -6.51 -2.61
C LEU A 118 6.06 -6.65 -1.30
N ARG A 119 7.02 -7.55 -1.28
CA ARG A 119 7.84 -7.81 -0.11
C ARG A 119 9.29 -7.47 -0.41
N LEU A 120 9.86 -6.55 0.38
CA LEU A 120 11.24 -6.12 0.19
C LEU A 120 11.97 -6.15 1.54
N LYS A 121 13.20 -6.65 1.53
CA LYS A 121 14.05 -6.55 2.72
C LYS A 121 14.42 -5.11 2.97
N SER A 122 14.79 -4.41 1.90
CA SER A 122 15.15 -3.01 1.95
C SER A 122 15.02 -2.43 0.55
N ARG A 123 14.60 -1.17 0.47
CA ARG A 123 14.56 -0.48 -0.82
C ARG A 123 15.93 -0.36 -1.48
N ARG A 124 17.00 -0.52 -0.69
CA ARG A 124 18.38 -0.33 -1.15
C ARG A 124 19.03 -1.60 -1.66
N LEU A 125 18.38 -2.76 -1.48
CA LEU A 125 18.97 -4.04 -1.87
C LEU A 125 18.43 -4.51 -3.22
N ASP A 126 19.34 -5.04 -4.05
CA ASP A 126 19.05 -5.84 -5.24
C ASP A 126 17.81 -5.45 -6.04
N GLY A 127 17.81 -4.23 -6.56
CA GLY A 127 16.72 -3.80 -7.42
C GLY A 127 15.45 -3.42 -6.67
N GLY A 128 15.51 -3.25 -5.34
CA GLY A 128 14.35 -2.86 -4.55
C GLY A 128 13.70 -1.56 -5.05
N ILE A 129 14.51 -0.58 -5.47
CA ILE A 129 14.00 0.66 -6.02
C ILE A 129 13.17 0.38 -7.27
N GLN A 130 13.71 -0.41 -8.19
CA GLN A 130 13.01 -0.74 -9.43
C GLN A 130 11.75 -1.56 -9.16
N MET A 131 11.81 -2.50 -8.23
CA MET A 131 10.66 -3.32 -7.89
C MET A 131 9.51 -2.47 -7.35
N ALA A 132 9.82 -1.53 -6.46
CA ALA A 132 8.79 -0.66 -5.89
C ALA A 132 8.22 0.28 -6.96
N GLN A 133 9.06 0.86 -7.79
CA GLN A 133 8.59 1.73 -8.88
C GLN A 133 7.74 0.96 -9.89
N THR A 134 8.14 -0.25 -10.24
CA THR A 134 7.39 -1.10 -11.16
C THR A 134 6.02 -1.45 -10.58
N TYR A 135 5.97 -1.76 -9.29
CA TYR A 135 4.72 -2.03 -8.61
C TYR A 135 3.78 -0.82 -8.71
N GLY A 136 4.33 0.38 -8.46
CA GLY A 136 3.56 1.61 -8.61
C GLY A 136 3.08 1.85 -10.03
N LYS A 137 3.93 1.56 -11.02
CA LYS A 137 3.54 1.70 -12.43
C LYS A 137 2.35 0.81 -12.78
N GLU A 138 2.35 -0.43 -12.28
CA GLU A 138 1.23 -1.34 -12.52
C GLU A 138 -0.06 -0.78 -11.97
N ILE A 139 -0.02 -0.22 -10.76
CA ILE A 139 -1.18 0.41 -10.14
C ILE A 139 -1.61 1.63 -10.95
N GLY A 140 -0.65 2.47 -11.32
CA GLY A 140 -0.93 3.67 -12.11
C GLY A 140 -1.59 3.37 -13.45
N LYS A 141 -1.12 2.32 -14.13
CA LYS A 141 -1.74 1.90 -15.40
C LYS A 141 -3.17 1.45 -15.20
N ARG A 142 -3.44 0.77 -14.09
CA ARG A 142 -4.77 0.23 -13.83
C ARG A 142 -5.80 1.33 -13.58
N ILE A 143 -5.37 2.48 -13.04
CA ILE A 143 -6.30 3.54 -12.66
C ILE A 143 -6.26 4.78 -13.56
N LYS A 144 -5.37 4.84 -14.52
CA LYS A 144 -5.20 6.09 -15.29
C LYS A 144 -6.43 6.50 -16.06
N ASP A 145 -7.28 5.56 -16.38
CA ASP A 145 -8.50 5.83 -17.16
C ASP A 145 -9.76 5.95 -16.28
N ARG A 146 -9.59 5.95 -14.98
CA ARG A 146 -10.74 6.08 -14.07
C ARG A 146 -11.09 7.51 -13.76
#